data_5fd65f018c0d2d7c3417967e1736774e
#
_entry.id   5fd65f018c0d2d7c3417967e1736774e
#
_cell.length_a   1.000
_cell.length_b   1.000
_cell.length_c   1.000
_cell.angle_alpha   90.00
_cell.angle_beta   90.00
_cell.angle_gamma   90.00
#
_symmetry.space_group_name_H-M   'P 1'
#
loop_
_entity.id
_entity.type
_entity.pdbx_description
1 polymer ?
#
loop_
_entity_poly.entity_id
_entity_poly.type
_entity_poly.pdbx_seq_one_letter_code
_entity_poly.pdbx_strand_id
1 'polypeptide(L)'
;MERALPIFVAILLVRLVASEAQYQRARRSGNAFYFPPGVGLRLVMGLGGPFMLYVSYRLALDARATGEWWLPIMAGVLALGTVLFKPSEIVVDEQGVREFGLLGLRRKAIRWNGASASFVPGLREVLVIGSDGTAIKHSPYHVGQAEFLFQLQRHQVFVQS
;
A
#
# COMPACT_ATOMS: atom_id res chain seq x y z
N MET A 1 9.84 -25.40 -17.16
CA MET A 1 10.32 -24.00 -17.17
C MET A 1 9.19 -22.98 -17.38
N GLU A 2 8.15 -23.26 -18.15
CA GLU A 2 7.06 -22.32 -18.46
C GLU A 2 6.25 -21.83 -17.25
N ARG A 3 6.09 -22.65 -16.21
CA ARG A 3 5.32 -22.27 -14.98
C ARG A 3 6.05 -21.32 -14.03
N ALA A 4 7.38 -21.20 -14.14
CA ALA A 4 8.16 -20.30 -13.28
C ALA A 4 8.21 -18.85 -13.82
N LEU A 5 8.03 -18.65 -15.12
CA LEU A 5 8.11 -17.35 -15.76
C LEU A 5 7.09 -16.33 -15.20
N PRO A 6 5.79 -16.65 -15.05
CA PRO A 6 4.84 -15.67 -14.51
C PRO A 6 5.12 -15.30 -13.06
N ILE A 7 5.63 -16.22 -12.24
CA ILE A 7 6.02 -15.95 -10.84
C ILE A 7 7.22 -15.00 -10.80
N PHE A 8 8.23 -15.24 -11.65
CA PHE A 8 9.40 -14.38 -11.74
C PHE A 8 9.04 -12.96 -12.21
N VAL A 9 8.18 -12.85 -13.22
CA VAL A 9 7.67 -11.56 -13.71
C VAL A 9 6.89 -10.82 -12.63
N ALA A 10 6.03 -11.51 -11.86
CA ALA A 10 5.29 -10.92 -10.76
C ALA A 10 6.22 -10.38 -9.67
N ILE A 11 7.24 -11.14 -9.27
CA ILE A 11 8.25 -10.71 -8.28
C ILE A 11 9.03 -9.49 -8.80
N LEU A 12 9.41 -9.49 -10.08
CA LEU A 12 10.12 -8.37 -10.70
C LEU A 12 9.27 -7.10 -10.70
N LEU A 13 7.99 -7.20 -11.08
CA LEU A 13 7.04 -6.09 -11.07
C LEU A 13 6.84 -5.52 -9.66
N VAL A 14 6.67 -6.39 -8.66
CA VAL A 14 6.54 -5.96 -7.25
C VAL A 14 7.78 -5.20 -6.78
N ARG A 15 8.98 -5.70 -7.11
CA ARG A 15 10.24 -5.02 -6.78
C ARG A 15 10.39 -3.68 -7.49
N LEU A 16 10.03 -3.62 -8.77
CA LEU A 16 10.10 -2.40 -9.58
C LEU A 16 9.16 -1.32 -9.04
N VAL A 17 7.93 -1.69 -8.70
CA VAL A 17 6.93 -0.80 -8.09
C VAL A 17 7.39 -0.29 -6.73
N ALA A 18 7.97 -1.16 -5.89
CA ALA A 18 8.49 -0.76 -4.58
C ALA A 18 9.73 0.15 -4.70
N SER A 19 10.62 -0.13 -5.65
CA SER A 19 11.79 0.72 -5.88
C SER A 19 11.42 2.12 -6.38
N GLU A 20 10.45 2.21 -7.27
CA GLU A 20 9.97 3.50 -7.79
C GLU A 20 9.44 4.42 -6.69
N ALA A 21 8.68 3.88 -5.75
CA ALA A 21 8.14 4.65 -4.63
C ALA A 21 9.24 5.28 -3.76
N GLN A 22 10.41 4.64 -3.65
CA GLN A 22 11.54 5.15 -2.86
C GLN A 22 12.19 6.40 -3.48
N TYR A 23 12.11 6.58 -4.79
CA TYR A 23 12.64 7.76 -5.48
C TYR A 23 11.67 8.94 -5.53
N GLN A 24 10.41 8.71 -5.20
CA GLN A 24 9.41 9.77 -5.15
C GLN A 24 9.46 10.48 -3.80
N ARG A 25 9.27 11.80 -3.83
CA ARG A 25 9.25 12.61 -2.62
C ARG A 25 7.84 12.71 -2.04
N ALA A 26 7.77 12.89 -0.72
CA ALA A 26 6.53 13.23 -0.05
C ALA A 26 5.99 14.56 -0.59
N ARG A 27 4.67 14.66 -0.72
CA ARG A 27 4.01 15.90 -1.09
C ARG A 27 3.81 16.74 0.16
N ARG A 28 4.29 17.98 0.14
CA ARG A 28 4.06 18.95 1.22
C ARG A 28 2.88 19.87 0.86
N SER A 29 1.99 20.10 1.82
CA SER A 29 0.94 21.10 1.72
C SER A 29 0.79 21.80 3.08
N GLY A 30 1.20 23.05 3.16
CA GLY A 30 1.31 23.78 4.43
C GLY A 30 2.28 23.08 5.39
N ASN A 31 1.80 22.76 6.58
CA ASN A 31 2.57 22.08 7.63
C ASN A 31 2.41 20.55 7.60
N ALA A 32 1.67 20.01 6.63
CA ALA A 32 1.44 18.57 6.51
C ALA A 32 2.27 17.97 5.39
N PHE A 33 2.78 16.76 5.65
CA PHE A 33 3.46 15.90 4.69
C PHE A 33 2.56 14.72 4.34
N TYR A 34 2.39 14.50 3.04
CA TYR A 34 1.55 13.45 2.48
C TYR A 34 2.44 12.38 1.87
N PHE A 35 2.26 11.16 2.29
CA PHE A 35 2.96 9.97 1.83
C PHE A 35 1.97 9.04 1.12
N PRO A 36 1.59 9.37 -0.12
CA PRO A 36 0.70 8.52 -0.89
C PRO A 36 1.42 7.23 -1.30
N PRO A 37 0.67 6.22 -1.74
CA PRO A 37 1.24 5.09 -2.46
C PRO A 37 1.96 5.55 -3.72
N GLY A 38 3.08 4.93 -4.04
CA GLY A 38 3.83 5.21 -5.27
C GLY A 38 2.96 5.12 -6.53
N VAL A 39 3.36 5.86 -7.58
CA VAL A 39 2.59 5.90 -8.85
C VAL A 39 2.47 4.51 -9.45
N GLY A 40 3.55 3.71 -9.43
CA GLY A 40 3.53 2.34 -9.94
C GLY A 40 2.47 1.48 -9.27
N LEU A 41 2.38 1.53 -7.92
CA LEU A 41 1.36 0.78 -7.19
C LEU A 41 -0.06 1.27 -7.54
N ARG A 42 -0.25 2.58 -7.65
CA ARG A 42 -1.55 3.16 -8.04
C ARG A 42 -1.97 2.71 -9.45
N LEU A 43 -1.02 2.65 -10.38
CA LEU A 43 -1.28 2.16 -11.75
C LEU A 43 -1.63 0.68 -11.75
N VAL A 44 -0.84 -0.15 -11.05
CA VAL A 44 -1.11 -1.59 -10.95
C VAL A 44 -2.49 -1.86 -10.33
N MET A 45 -2.84 -1.17 -9.25
CA MET A 45 -4.14 -1.32 -8.60
C MET A 45 -5.29 -0.72 -9.44
N GLY A 46 -5.04 0.40 -10.13
CA GLY A 46 -6.04 1.06 -10.97
C GLY A 46 -6.37 0.31 -12.26
N LEU A 47 -5.37 -0.30 -12.88
CA LEU A 47 -5.53 -1.08 -14.11
C LEU A 47 -5.81 -2.56 -13.84
N GLY A 48 -5.26 -3.09 -12.76
CA GLY A 48 -5.39 -4.51 -12.38
C GLY A 48 -6.84 -4.92 -12.11
N GLY A 49 -7.60 -4.09 -11.44
CA GLY A 49 -9.03 -4.35 -11.18
C GLY A 49 -9.85 -4.52 -12.46
N PRO A 50 -9.89 -3.52 -13.36
CA PRO A 50 -10.57 -3.64 -14.65
C PRO A 50 -10.06 -4.80 -15.51
N PHE A 51 -8.75 -5.05 -15.52
CA PHE A 51 -8.17 -6.17 -16.23
C PHE A 51 -8.67 -7.51 -15.68
N MET A 52 -8.67 -7.70 -14.35
CA MET A 52 -9.15 -8.92 -13.72
C MET A 52 -10.67 -9.10 -13.90
N LEU A 53 -11.45 -8.02 -13.94
CA LEU A 53 -12.87 -8.09 -14.30
C LEU A 53 -13.06 -8.57 -15.73
N TYR A 54 -12.27 -8.07 -16.68
CA TYR A 54 -12.30 -8.55 -18.06
C TYR A 54 -11.94 -10.04 -18.16
N VAL A 55 -10.88 -10.48 -17.44
CA VAL A 55 -10.51 -11.89 -17.37
C VAL A 55 -11.63 -12.74 -16.78
N SER A 56 -12.24 -12.28 -15.67
CA SER A 56 -13.39 -12.96 -15.07
C SER A 56 -14.55 -13.12 -16.05
N TYR A 57 -14.88 -12.05 -16.79
CA TYR A 57 -15.92 -12.10 -17.83
C TYR A 57 -15.60 -13.11 -18.92
N ARG A 58 -14.37 -13.11 -19.44
CA ARG A 58 -13.93 -14.08 -20.48
C ARG A 58 -14.02 -15.52 -19.98
N LEU A 59 -13.52 -15.78 -18.76
CA LEU A 59 -13.61 -17.09 -18.13
C LEU A 59 -15.06 -17.54 -17.88
N ALA A 60 -15.96 -16.60 -17.57
CA ALA A 60 -17.38 -16.92 -17.39
C ALA A 60 -18.07 -17.34 -18.71
N LEU A 61 -17.63 -16.79 -19.85
CA LEU A 61 -18.12 -17.25 -21.16
C LEU A 61 -17.68 -18.71 -21.43
N ASP A 62 -16.43 -19.04 -21.14
CA ASP A 62 -15.90 -20.39 -21.32
C ASP A 62 -16.52 -21.37 -20.30
N ALA A 63 -16.77 -20.95 -19.07
CA ALA A 63 -17.40 -21.76 -18.02
C ALA A 63 -18.83 -22.23 -18.37
N ARG A 64 -19.55 -21.48 -19.21
CA ARG A 64 -20.87 -21.92 -19.73
C ARG A 64 -20.78 -23.20 -20.53
N ALA A 65 -19.64 -23.44 -21.21
CA ALA A 65 -19.42 -24.64 -21.99
C ALA A 65 -18.79 -25.77 -21.17
N THR A 66 -17.90 -25.45 -20.20
CA THR A 66 -17.09 -26.43 -19.45
C THR A 66 -17.66 -26.75 -18.07
N GLY A 67 -18.52 -25.89 -17.51
CA GLY A 67 -19.02 -26.00 -16.15
C GLY A 67 -18.03 -25.57 -15.04
N GLU A 68 -16.85 -25.06 -15.41
CA GLU A 68 -15.78 -24.67 -14.46
C GLU A 68 -15.95 -23.25 -13.92
N TRP A 69 -16.99 -23.03 -13.14
CA TRP A 69 -17.35 -21.70 -12.60
C TRP A 69 -16.41 -21.16 -11.51
N TRP A 70 -15.56 -21.99 -10.95
CA TRP A 70 -14.63 -21.54 -9.90
C TRP A 70 -13.58 -20.55 -10.43
N LEU A 71 -13.15 -20.67 -11.69
CA LEU A 71 -12.17 -19.76 -12.31
C LEU A 71 -12.68 -18.32 -12.42
N PRO A 72 -13.85 -18.04 -13.04
CA PRO A 72 -14.37 -16.68 -13.09
C PRO A 72 -14.70 -16.10 -11.70
N ILE A 73 -15.14 -16.93 -10.76
CA ILE A 73 -15.39 -16.49 -9.38
C ILE A 73 -14.07 -16.03 -8.72
N MET A 74 -13.01 -16.81 -8.83
CA MET A 74 -11.70 -16.45 -8.29
C MET A 74 -11.17 -15.16 -8.91
N ALA A 75 -11.27 -14.99 -10.23
CA ALA A 75 -10.85 -13.78 -10.90
C ALA A 75 -11.69 -12.56 -10.46
N GLY A 76 -12.99 -12.73 -10.26
CA GLY A 76 -13.88 -11.70 -9.74
C GLY A 76 -13.55 -11.29 -8.31
N VAL A 77 -13.24 -12.25 -7.43
CA VAL A 77 -12.79 -12.00 -6.04
C VAL A 77 -11.47 -11.25 -6.03
N LEU A 78 -10.51 -11.61 -6.89
CA LEU A 78 -9.24 -10.88 -7.03
C LEU A 78 -9.46 -9.45 -7.52
N ALA A 79 -10.35 -9.24 -8.51
CA ALA A 79 -10.71 -7.91 -8.98
C ALA A 79 -11.30 -7.05 -7.85
N LEU A 80 -12.24 -7.59 -7.08
CA LEU A 80 -12.83 -6.92 -5.93
C LEU A 80 -11.76 -6.61 -4.87
N GLY A 81 -10.85 -7.56 -4.62
CA GLY A 81 -9.72 -7.37 -3.72
C GLY A 81 -8.85 -6.17 -4.09
N THR A 82 -8.54 -5.96 -5.38
CA THR A 82 -7.74 -4.80 -5.82
C THR A 82 -8.41 -3.46 -5.53
N VAL A 83 -9.74 -3.42 -5.50
CA VAL A 83 -10.51 -2.21 -5.17
C VAL A 83 -10.59 -2.01 -3.66
N LEU A 84 -10.88 -3.07 -2.89
CA LEU A 84 -11.07 -2.98 -1.44
C LEU A 84 -9.77 -2.76 -0.67
N PHE A 85 -8.67 -3.36 -1.14
CA PHE A 85 -7.35 -3.26 -0.50
C PHE A 85 -6.48 -2.16 -1.09
N LYS A 86 -7.09 -1.10 -1.63
CA LYS A 86 -6.36 0.07 -2.10
C LYS A 86 -5.48 0.61 -0.97
N PRO A 87 -4.17 0.79 -1.21
CA PRO A 87 -3.25 1.28 -0.19
C PRO A 87 -3.69 2.65 0.32
N SER A 88 -3.52 2.84 1.62
CA SER A 88 -3.85 4.07 2.32
C SER A 88 -2.82 5.17 2.05
N GLU A 89 -3.23 6.42 2.18
CA GLU A 89 -2.34 7.58 2.23
C GLU A 89 -2.01 7.89 3.68
N ILE A 90 -0.73 8.14 3.98
CA ILE A 90 -0.29 8.56 5.31
C ILE A 90 -0.07 10.06 5.29
N VAL A 91 -0.59 10.75 6.29
CA VAL A 91 -0.42 12.19 6.50
C VAL A 91 0.25 12.42 7.84
N VAL A 92 1.32 13.20 7.83
CA VAL A 92 2.09 13.59 9.02
C VAL A 92 1.99 15.08 9.18
N ASP A 93 1.56 15.55 10.34
CA ASP A 93 1.49 16.96 10.70
C ASP A 93 1.89 17.21 12.16
N GLU A 94 1.67 18.42 12.65
CA GLU A 94 1.99 18.81 14.02
C GLU A 94 1.19 18.04 15.09
N GLN A 95 0.05 17.47 14.74
CA GLN A 95 -0.83 16.74 15.65
C GLN A 95 -0.46 15.26 15.78
N GLY A 96 0.16 14.69 14.71
CA GLY A 96 0.50 13.27 14.69
C GLY A 96 0.56 12.67 13.29
N VAL A 97 0.38 11.36 13.27
CA VAL A 97 0.32 10.54 12.04
C VAL A 97 -1.11 10.07 11.82
N ARG A 98 -1.60 10.25 10.62
CA ARG A 98 -2.97 9.85 10.22
C ARG A 98 -2.93 8.99 8.98
N GLU A 99 -3.76 7.97 8.95
CA GLU A 99 -3.94 7.08 7.81
C GLU A 99 -5.32 7.32 7.19
N PHE A 100 -5.34 7.60 5.89
CA PHE A 100 -6.56 7.78 5.10
C PHE A 100 -6.74 6.63 4.12
N GLY A 101 -7.91 6.01 4.14
CA GLY A 101 -8.25 4.94 3.23
C GLY A 101 -8.89 5.42 1.92
N LEU A 102 -9.61 4.50 1.31
CA LEU A 102 -10.40 4.78 0.13
C LEU A 102 -11.37 5.94 0.41
N LEU A 103 -11.55 6.83 -0.56
CA LEU A 103 -12.43 8.02 -0.47
C LEU A 103 -11.97 9.09 0.53
N GLY A 104 -10.71 9.08 0.98
CA GLY A 104 -10.21 10.08 1.92
C GLY A 104 -10.77 9.95 3.35
N LEU A 105 -11.43 8.85 3.67
CA LEU A 105 -11.92 8.60 5.02
C LEU A 105 -10.73 8.27 5.94
N ARG A 106 -10.66 8.95 7.09
CA ARG A 106 -9.65 8.68 8.12
C ARG A 106 -9.89 7.28 8.71
N ARG A 107 -8.89 6.42 8.59
CA ARG A 107 -8.92 5.07 9.18
C ARG A 107 -8.33 5.05 10.57
N LYS A 108 -7.17 5.69 10.74
CA LYS A 108 -6.40 5.69 11.98
C LYS A 108 -5.79 7.05 12.23
N ALA A 109 -5.52 7.35 13.48
CA ALA A 109 -4.78 8.54 13.88
C ALA A 109 -3.96 8.23 15.14
N ILE A 110 -2.69 8.64 15.14
CA ILE A 110 -1.77 8.52 16.27
C ILE A 110 -1.30 9.93 16.60
N ARG A 111 -1.46 10.35 17.85
CA ARG A 111 -0.88 11.60 18.35
C ARG A 111 0.58 11.39 18.70
N TRP A 112 1.39 12.44 18.61
CA TRP A 112 2.81 12.35 18.95
C TRP A 112 3.08 11.97 20.40
N ASN A 113 2.21 12.40 21.31
CA ASN A 113 2.36 12.09 22.73
C ASN A 113 2.20 10.59 22.99
N GLY A 114 3.28 9.97 23.46
CA GLY A 114 3.33 8.53 23.73
C GLY A 114 3.41 7.65 22.47
N ALA A 115 3.72 8.23 21.32
CA ALA A 115 3.99 7.47 20.11
C ALA A 115 5.39 6.84 20.16
N SER A 116 5.51 5.62 19.67
CA SER A 116 6.77 4.91 19.43
C SER A 116 6.86 4.48 17.98
N ALA A 117 8.08 4.25 17.48
CA ALA A 117 8.27 3.73 16.14
C ALA A 117 9.30 2.60 16.14
N SER A 118 9.10 1.64 15.27
CA SER A 118 10.04 0.54 15.03
C SER A 118 10.25 0.34 13.53
N PHE A 119 11.47 -0.02 13.17
CA PHE A 119 11.80 -0.40 11.81
C PHE A 119 11.86 -1.93 11.70
N VAL A 120 11.15 -2.49 10.73
CA VAL A 120 11.14 -3.92 10.42
C VAL A 120 12.02 -4.19 9.21
N PRO A 121 13.31 -4.60 9.40
CA PRO A 121 14.31 -4.65 8.32
C PRO A 121 13.90 -5.58 7.17
N GLY A 122 13.33 -6.74 7.48
CA GLY A 122 12.93 -7.73 6.47
C GLY A 122 11.83 -7.24 5.53
N LEU A 123 10.94 -6.39 6.01
CA LEU A 123 9.84 -5.82 5.25
C LEU A 123 10.12 -4.39 4.77
N ARG A 124 11.20 -3.77 5.26
CA ARG A 124 11.50 -2.35 5.05
C ARG A 124 10.34 -1.43 5.43
N GLU A 125 9.61 -1.81 6.46
CA GLU A 125 8.46 -1.07 6.97
C GLU A 125 8.84 -0.27 8.21
N VAL A 126 8.25 0.92 8.35
CA VAL A 126 8.27 1.69 9.58
C VAL A 126 6.90 1.58 10.23
N LEU A 127 6.86 1.03 11.42
CA LEU A 127 5.65 0.87 12.21
C LEU A 127 5.62 1.96 13.27
N VAL A 128 4.58 2.80 13.24
CA VAL A 128 4.32 3.81 14.28
C VAL A 128 3.17 3.29 15.14
N ILE A 129 3.38 3.27 16.46
CA ILE A 129 2.42 2.75 17.43
C ILE A 129 2.06 3.89 18.39
N GLY A 130 0.78 4.17 18.53
CA GLY A 130 0.25 5.12 19.50
C GLY A 130 0.14 4.54 20.90
N SER A 131 -0.02 5.41 21.90
CA SER A 131 -0.25 5.00 23.30
C SER A 131 -1.51 4.16 23.50
N ASP A 132 -2.46 4.24 22.57
CA ASP A 132 -3.70 3.46 22.55
C ASP A 132 -3.56 2.10 21.83
N GLY A 133 -2.35 1.73 21.39
CA GLY A 133 -2.08 0.52 20.63
C GLY A 133 -2.45 0.64 19.14
N THR A 134 -2.95 1.78 18.68
CA THR A 134 -3.18 2.00 17.25
C THR A 134 -1.86 1.95 16.49
N ALA A 135 -1.82 1.20 15.39
CA ALA A 135 -0.61 1.07 14.58
C ALA A 135 -0.85 1.55 13.14
N ILE A 136 0.08 2.38 12.65
CA ILE A 136 0.14 2.86 11.26
C ILE A 136 1.47 2.39 10.65
N LYS A 137 1.40 1.82 9.44
CA LYS A 137 2.56 1.26 8.73
C LYS A 137 2.92 2.11 7.53
N HIS A 138 4.15 2.59 7.51
CA HIS A 138 4.76 3.13 6.29
C HIS A 138 5.54 2.00 5.60
N SER A 139 4.98 1.48 4.53
CA SER A 139 5.57 0.39 3.75
C SER A 139 6.48 0.92 2.64
N PRO A 140 7.32 0.07 2.01
CA PRO A 140 8.17 0.47 0.89
C PRO A 140 7.37 0.89 -0.37
N TYR A 141 6.07 0.70 -0.37
CA TYR A 141 5.18 1.15 -1.44
C TYR A 141 4.68 2.59 -1.26
N HIS A 142 4.92 3.21 -0.10
CA HIS A 142 4.65 4.62 0.13
C HIS A 142 5.86 5.45 -0.31
N VAL A 143 5.60 6.65 -0.82
CA VAL A 143 6.66 7.58 -1.21
C VAL A 143 7.38 8.16 0.00
N GLY A 144 8.63 8.61 -0.17
CA GLY A 144 9.31 9.49 0.77
C GLY A 144 9.66 8.83 2.11
N GLN A 145 10.17 7.60 2.14
CA GLN A 145 10.51 6.93 3.40
C GLN A 145 11.55 7.72 4.23
N ALA A 146 12.52 8.34 3.58
CA ALA A 146 13.53 9.15 4.26
C ALA A 146 12.90 10.39 4.92
N GLU A 147 12.00 11.08 4.22
CA GLU A 147 11.24 12.20 4.75
C GLU A 147 10.33 11.77 5.90
N PHE A 148 9.71 10.58 5.80
CA PHE A 148 8.89 10.04 6.88
C PHE A 148 9.71 9.81 8.15
N LEU A 149 10.86 9.17 8.04
CA LEU A 149 11.79 8.98 9.17
C LEU A 149 12.26 10.31 9.76
N PHE A 150 12.58 11.29 8.89
CA PHE A 150 12.96 12.62 9.34
C PHE A 150 11.85 13.31 10.13
N GLN A 151 10.58 13.19 9.70
CA GLN A 151 9.45 13.74 10.44
C GLN A 151 9.26 13.07 11.82
N LEU A 152 9.44 11.74 11.91
CA LEU A 152 9.40 11.04 13.19
C LEU A 152 10.46 11.58 14.16
N GLN A 153 11.70 11.72 13.69
CA GLN A 153 12.81 12.26 14.49
C GLN A 153 12.53 13.70 14.94
N ARG A 154 11.99 14.54 14.05
CA ARG A 154 11.62 15.92 14.38
C ARG A 154 10.61 16.00 15.51
N HIS A 155 9.70 15.04 15.62
CA HIS A 155 8.72 14.93 16.68
C HIS A 155 9.18 14.06 17.85
N GLN A 156 10.51 13.80 17.96
CA GLN A 156 11.14 13.03 19.03
C GLN A 156 10.67 11.57 19.14
N VAL A 157 10.13 11.03 18.07
CA VAL A 157 9.78 9.62 17.95
C VAL A 157 10.99 8.87 17.38
N PHE A 158 11.74 8.21 18.25
CA PHE A 158 12.93 7.46 17.86
C PHE A 158 12.52 6.09 17.30
N VAL A 159 13.11 5.74 16.15
CA VAL A 159 12.86 4.46 15.50
C VAL A 159 13.79 3.42 16.12
N GLN A 160 13.22 2.43 16.77
CA GLN A 160 13.95 1.27 17.29
C GLN A 160 14.19 0.27 16.15
N SER A 161 15.41 -0.22 16.04
CA SER A 161 15.84 -1.23 15.06
C SER A 161 15.88 -2.62 15.69
#